data_9a15f05fba2e7b340d209a190bb70d62
#
_entry.id   9a15f05fba2e7b340d209a190bb70d62
#
_cell.length_a   1.000
_cell.length_b   1.000
_cell.length_c   1.000
_cell.angle_alpha   90.00
_cell.angle_beta   90.00
_cell.angle_gamma   90.00
#
_symmetry.space_group_name_H-M   'P 1'
#
loop_
_entity.id
_entity.type
_entity.pdbx_description
1 polymer ?
#
loop_
_entity_poly.entity_id
_entity_poly.type
_entity_poly.pdbx_seq_one_letter_code
_entity_poly.pdbx_strand_id
1 'polypeptide(L)' 'MNNQNYDFAQIHRANLLQILERRLVIAKRNGESQLIQQLEAEKTYLNA' A
#
# COMPACT_ATOMS: atom_id res chain seq x y z
N MET A 1 -15.18 20.89 -14.96
CA MET A 1 -14.95 20.32 -14.77
C MET A 1 -14.64 19.54 -14.36
N ASN A 2 -14.40 19.14 -13.94
CA ASN A 2 -13.97 18.56 -13.52
C ASN A 2 -13.79 17.41 -13.39
N ASN A 3 -13.95 17.08 -13.29
CA ASN A 3 -13.73 15.79 -13.65
C ASN A 3 -12.51 15.18 -13.13
N GLN A 4 -11.73 15.84 -12.58
CA GLN A 4 -10.51 15.34 -12.04
C GLN A 4 -10.70 14.53 -10.81
N ASN A 5 -11.84 14.60 -10.19
CA ASN A 5 -12.00 13.87 -8.94
C ASN A 5 -12.21 12.39 -9.17
N TYR A 6 -12.50 11.97 -10.37
CA TYR A 6 -12.77 10.57 -10.59
C TYR A 6 -11.53 9.70 -10.43
N ASP A 7 -10.33 10.26 -10.51
CA ASP A 7 -9.11 9.48 -10.45
C ASP A 7 -8.37 9.56 -9.15
N PHE A 8 -8.78 10.47 -8.27
CA PHE A 8 -7.98 10.68 -7.07
C PHE A 8 -7.93 9.45 -6.18
N ALA A 9 -9.06 8.77 -6.02
CA ALA A 9 -9.07 7.59 -5.15
C ALA A 9 -8.17 6.49 -5.70
N GLN A 10 -8.20 6.29 -7.01
CA GLN A 10 -7.37 5.26 -7.61
C GLN A 10 -5.90 5.61 -7.57
N ILE A 11 -5.57 6.85 -7.84
CA ILE A 11 -4.19 7.29 -7.80
C ILE A 11 -3.67 7.18 -6.37
N HIS A 12 -4.49 7.59 -5.42
CA HIS A 12 -4.09 7.52 -4.03
C HIS A 12 -3.84 6.08 -3.58
N ARG A 13 -4.72 5.18 -4.00
CA ARG A 13 -4.57 3.77 -3.66
C ARG A 13 -3.31 3.18 -4.27
N ALA A 14 -3.04 3.51 -5.54
CA ALA A 14 -1.85 3.01 -6.20
C ALA A 14 -0.60 3.51 -5.51
N ASN A 15 -0.60 4.77 -5.09
CA ASN A 15 0.55 5.31 -4.38
C ASN A 15 0.75 4.62 -3.05
N LEU A 16 -0.33 4.36 -2.33
CA LEU A 16 -0.23 3.67 -1.05
C LEU A 16 0.30 2.26 -1.24
N LEU A 17 -0.16 1.57 -2.27
CA LEU A 17 0.32 0.23 -2.53
C LEU A 17 1.82 0.22 -2.82
N GLN A 18 2.30 1.19 -3.57
CA GLN A 18 3.73 1.29 -3.83
C GLN A 18 4.51 1.50 -2.53
N ILE A 19 4.00 2.36 -1.69
CA ILE A 19 4.65 2.63 -0.41
C ILE A 19 4.66 1.37 0.44
N LEU A 20 3.54 0.66 0.50
CA LEU A 20 3.46 -0.56 1.28
C LEU A 20 4.41 -1.62 0.76
N GLU A 21 4.52 -1.76 -0.54
CA GLU A 21 5.42 -2.75 -1.11
C GLU A 21 6.86 -2.43 -0.81
N ARG A 22 7.21 -1.15 -0.84
CA ARG A 22 8.57 -0.75 -0.49
C ARG A 22 8.86 -1.06 0.96
N ARG A 23 7.92 -0.77 1.84
CA ARG A 23 8.08 -1.07 3.25
C ARG A 23 8.18 -2.57 3.50
N LEU A 24 7.41 -3.34 2.72
CA LEU A 24 7.48 -4.79 2.83
C LEU A 24 8.85 -5.33 2.48
N VAL A 25 9.45 -4.80 1.43
CA VAL A 25 10.80 -5.22 1.06
C VAL A 25 11.76 -4.98 2.21
N ILE A 26 11.68 -3.81 2.82
CA ILE A 26 12.58 -3.47 3.92
C ILE A 26 12.29 -4.34 5.13
N ALA A 27 11.02 -4.54 5.46
CA ALA A 27 10.65 -5.34 6.62
C ALA A 27 11.10 -6.78 6.45
N LYS A 28 10.97 -7.33 5.25
CA LYS A 28 11.41 -8.68 4.98
C LYS A 28 12.93 -8.81 5.08
N ARG A 29 13.63 -7.81 4.57
CA ARG A 29 15.08 -7.79 4.68
C ARG A 29 15.52 -7.78 6.13
N ASN A 30 14.81 -7.06 6.97
CA ASN A 30 15.16 -6.93 8.38
C ASN A 30 14.56 -8.04 9.24
N GLY A 31 13.75 -8.92 8.69
CA GLY A 31 13.16 -10.00 9.46
C GLY A 31 12.12 -9.56 10.46
N GLU A 32 11.41 -8.47 10.19
CA GLU A 32 10.42 -7.93 11.12
C GLU A 32 9.06 -8.57 10.84
N SER A 33 8.84 -9.74 11.41
CA SER A 33 7.69 -10.56 11.03
C SER A 33 6.36 -9.92 11.39
N GLN A 34 6.26 -9.24 12.53
CA GLN A 34 5.02 -8.58 12.89
C GLN A 34 4.70 -7.44 11.94
N LEU A 35 5.72 -6.69 11.57
CA LEU A 35 5.52 -5.60 10.63
C LEU A 35 5.14 -6.14 9.25
N ILE A 36 5.73 -7.23 8.84
CA ILE A 36 5.37 -7.86 7.58
C ILE A 36 3.89 -8.23 7.58
N GLN A 37 3.42 -8.85 8.65
CA GLN A 37 2.01 -9.23 8.75
C GLN A 37 1.11 -8.02 8.66
N GLN A 38 1.47 -6.97 9.36
CA GLN A 38 0.67 -5.74 9.37
C GLN A 38 0.62 -5.11 8.00
N LEU A 39 1.77 -5.01 7.34
CA LEU A 39 1.82 -4.41 6.01
C LEU A 39 1.07 -5.23 4.98
N GLU A 40 1.15 -6.55 5.08
CA GLU A 40 0.42 -7.40 4.16
C GLU A 40 -1.08 -7.31 4.38
N ALA A 41 -1.49 -7.17 5.62
CA ALA A 41 -2.91 -6.96 5.90
C ALA A 41 -3.40 -5.66 5.31
N GLU A 42 -2.61 -4.59 5.44
CA GLU A 42 -2.99 -3.31 4.85
C GLU A 42 -3.04 -3.40 3.33
N LYS A 43 -2.11 -4.11 2.74
CA LYS A 43 -2.10 -4.28 1.29
C LYS A 43 -3.34 -5.03 0.83
N THR A 44 -3.70 -6.08 1.54
CA THR A 44 -4.90 -6.83 1.21
C THR A 44 -6.14 -5.95 1.33
N TYR A 45 -6.19 -5.14 2.37
CA TYR A 45 -7.31 -4.24 2.57
C TYR A 45 -7.45 -3.27 1.40
N LEU A 46 -6.35 -2.73 0.93
CA LEU A 46 -6.39 -1.79 -0.18
C LEU A 46 -6.79 -2.44 -1.49
N ASN A 47 -6.49 -3.72 -1.63
CA ASN A 47 -6.83 -4.46 -2.85
C ASN A 47 -8.22 -5.07 -2.81
N ALA A 48 -8.90 -4.98 -1.70
CA ALA A 48 -10.19 -5.64 -1.54
C ALA A 48 -11.34 -4.91 -2.26
#